data_aad095cafc81d60c67b903fb7f40a3e1
#
_entry.id   aad095cafc81d60c67b903fb7f40a3e1
#
_cell.length_a   1.000
_cell.length_b   1.000
_cell.length_c   1.000
_cell.angle_alpha   90.00
_cell.angle_beta   90.00
_cell.angle_gamma   90.00
#
_symmetry.space_group_name_H-M   'P 1'
#
loop_
_entity.id
_entity.type
_entity.pdbx_description
1 polymer ?
#
loop_
_entity_poly.entity_id
_entity_poly.type
_entity_poly.pdbx_seq_one_letter_code
_entity_poly.pdbx_strand_id
1 'polypeptide(L)'
;MIKVLVACANGAGTSLIMKMRVEKACKDLGVEVSTIHHCSLSEGKSAATQYDVVFCPLNFKNMFTDAEKKGVKICGMKNVLSDKEAQALLKEAGFAE
;
A
#
# COMPACT_ATOMS: atom_id res chain seq x y z
N MET A 1 13.11 1.31 -8.42
CA MET A 1 11.70 1.73 -8.55
C MET A 1 10.79 0.61 -8.09
N ILE A 2 9.74 0.93 -7.36
CA ILE A 2 8.80 -0.06 -6.85
C ILE A 2 7.42 0.11 -7.45
N LYS A 3 6.66 -0.98 -7.45
CA LYS A 3 5.25 -0.97 -7.85
C LYS A 3 4.41 -1.01 -6.58
N VAL A 4 3.50 -0.05 -6.46
CA VAL A 4 2.67 0.12 -5.26
C VAL A 4 1.21 -0.15 -5.60
N LEU A 5 0.57 -0.96 -4.76
CA LEU A 5 -0.86 -1.20 -4.85
C LEU A 5 -1.53 -0.64 -3.59
N VAL A 6 -2.62 0.09 -3.79
CA VAL A 6 -3.43 0.61 -2.69
C VAL A 6 -4.82 -0.02 -2.79
N ALA A 7 -5.21 -0.78 -1.78
CA ALA A 7 -6.48 -1.48 -1.75
C ALA A 7 -7.33 -0.98 -0.60
N CYS A 8 -8.60 -0.71 -0.84
CA CYS A 8 -9.51 -0.21 0.18
C CYS A 8 -10.90 -0.83 0.04
N ALA A 9 -11.58 -1.02 1.18
CA ALA A 9 -12.89 -1.65 1.22
C ALA A 9 -14.00 -0.78 0.66
N ASN A 10 -13.87 0.54 0.78
CA ASN A 10 -14.98 1.48 0.55
C ASN A 10 -15.01 2.11 -0.85
N GLY A 11 -14.42 1.45 -1.82
CA GLY A 11 -14.53 1.90 -3.21
C GLY A 11 -13.65 3.06 -3.57
N ALA A 12 -13.97 3.67 -4.70
CA ALA A 12 -13.07 4.57 -5.42
C ALA A 12 -12.66 5.84 -4.65
N GLY A 13 -13.58 6.43 -3.88
CA GLY A 13 -13.30 7.68 -3.18
C GLY A 13 -12.21 7.56 -2.14
N THR A 14 -12.35 6.59 -1.23
CA THR A 14 -11.39 6.39 -0.14
C THR A 14 -10.07 5.87 -0.66
N SER A 15 -10.10 4.96 -1.64
CA SER A 15 -8.86 4.41 -2.19
C SER A 15 -8.05 5.46 -2.93
N LEU A 16 -8.70 6.42 -3.56
CA LEU A 16 -8.01 7.53 -4.22
C LEU A 16 -7.29 8.41 -3.20
N ILE A 17 -7.95 8.77 -2.11
CA ILE A 17 -7.34 9.58 -1.05
C ILE A 17 -6.15 8.83 -0.44
N MET A 18 -6.32 7.54 -0.16
CA MET A 18 -5.27 6.69 0.37
C MET A 18 -4.07 6.65 -0.58
N LYS A 19 -4.34 6.50 -1.88
CA LYS A 19 -3.30 6.54 -2.92
C LYS A 19 -2.51 7.85 -2.86
N MET A 20 -3.20 8.97 -2.74
CA MET A 20 -2.55 10.28 -2.66
C MET A 20 -1.66 10.42 -1.43
N ARG A 21 -2.08 9.87 -0.29
CA ARG A 21 -1.28 9.89 0.94
C ARG A 21 -0.05 9.00 0.81
N VAL A 22 -0.20 7.83 0.21
CA VAL A 22 0.93 6.92 -0.02
C VAL A 22 1.92 7.53 -1.02
N GLU A 23 1.43 8.15 -2.08
CA GLU A 23 2.27 8.86 -3.04
C GLU A 23 3.11 9.94 -2.36
N LYS A 24 2.46 10.74 -1.52
CA LYS A 24 3.14 11.79 -0.77
C LYS A 24 4.20 11.21 0.15
N ALA A 25 3.88 10.13 0.85
CA ALA A 25 4.82 9.46 1.74
C ALA A 25 6.05 8.97 0.99
N CYS A 26 5.86 8.34 -0.16
CA CYS A 26 6.97 7.89 -0.98
C CYS A 26 7.84 9.05 -1.44
N LYS A 27 7.21 10.12 -1.89
CA LYS A 27 7.92 11.31 -2.36
C LYS A 27 8.74 11.95 -1.24
N ASP A 28 8.14 12.08 -0.05
CA ASP A 28 8.80 12.68 1.11
C ASP A 28 10.00 11.85 1.59
N LEU A 29 9.94 10.54 1.42
CA LEU A 29 11.02 9.63 1.80
C LEU A 29 12.06 9.42 0.69
N GLY A 30 11.81 9.97 -0.49
CA GLY A 30 12.70 9.76 -1.64
C GLY A 30 12.58 8.36 -2.25
N VAL A 31 11.47 7.67 -2.01
CA VAL A 31 11.23 6.35 -2.60
C VAL A 31 10.72 6.52 -4.02
N GLU A 32 11.43 5.95 -4.97
CA GLU A 32 11.03 6.01 -6.38
C GLU A 32 9.96 4.95 -6.67
N VAL A 33 8.84 5.40 -7.25
CA VAL A 33 7.70 4.55 -7.58
C VAL A 33 7.53 4.51 -9.10
N SER A 34 7.54 3.30 -9.68
CA SER A 34 7.32 3.14 -11.11
C SER A 34 5.84 3.21 -11.45
N THR A 35 5.01 2.66 -10.58
CA THR A 35 3.57 2.72 -10.76
C THR A 35 2.88 2.66 -9.39
N ILE A 36 1.75 3.33 -9.29
CA ILE A 36 0.88 3.23 -8.12
C ILE A 36 -0.55 3.10 -8.62
N HIS A 37 -1.25 2.09 -8.13
CA HIS A 37 -2.61 1.79 -8.56
C HIS A 37 -3.50 1.63 -7.34
N HIS A 38 -4.74 2.12 -7.42
CA HIS A 38 -5.72 1.95 -6.36
C HIS A 38 -6.89 1.11 -6.85
N CYS A 39 -7.44 0.29 -5.96
CA CYS A 39 -8.51 -0.64 -6.32
C CYS A 39 -9.29 -1.08 -5.08
N SER A 40 -10.31 -1.91 -5.30
CA SER A 40 -11.03 -2.56 -4.21
C SER A 40 -10.18 -3.67 -3.58
N LEU A 41 -10.56 -4.12 -2.39
CA LEU A 41 -9.85 -5.21 -1.71
C LEU A 41 -9.87 -6.51 -2.52
N SER A 42 -11.01 -6.84 -3.12
CA SER A 42 -11.12 -8.08 -3.92
C SER A 42 -10.18 -8.05 -5.12
N GLU A 43 -10.14 -6.92 -5.82
CA GLU A 43 -9.26 -6.75 -6.96
C GLU A 43 -7.80 -6.73 -6.52
N GLY A 44 -7.52 -6.05 -5.40
CA GLY A 44 -6.19 -5.97 -4.83
C GLY A 44 -5.65 -7.33 -4.42
N LYS A 45 -6.49 -8.17 -3.83
CA LYS A 45 -6.10 -9.53 -3.44
C LYS A 45 -5.59 -10.33 -4.63
N SER A 46 -6.28 -10.22 -5.77
CA SER A 46 -5.88 -10.93 -6.99
C SER A 46 -4.63 -10.35 -7.62
N ALA A 47 -4.42 -9.05 -7.52
CA ALA A 47 -3.33 -8.35 -8.20
C ALA A 47 -2.07 -8.20 -7.33
N ALA A 48 -2.17 -8.42 -6.03
CA ALA A 48 -1.11 -8.09 -5.07
C ALA A 48 0.26 -8.67 -5.42
N THR A 49 0.31 -9.88 -5.95
CA THR A 49 1.57 -10.54 -6.28
C THR A 49 2.35 -9.88 -7.43
N GLN A 50 1.69 -8.98 -8.15
CA GLN A 50 2.32 -8.22 -9.24
C GLN A 50 2.99 -6.94 -8.75
N TYR A 51 2.88 -6.64 -7.47
CA TYR A 51 3.37 -5.40 -6.87
C TYR A 51 4.43 -5.69 -5.81
N ASP A 52 5.24 -4.69 -5.49
CA ASP A 52 6.29 -4.81 -4.48
C ASP A 52 5.75 -4.54 -3.09
N VAL A 53 4.76 -3.66 -2.98
CA VAL A 53 4.16 -3.30 -1.70
C VAL A 53 2.66 -3.06 -1.89
N VAL A 54 1.88 -3.45 -0.89
CA VAL A 54 0.43 -3.24 -0.86
C VAL A 54 0.07 -2.46 0.40
N PHE A 55 -0.65 -1.37 0.23
CA PHE A 55 -1.22 -0.62 1.35
C PHE A 55 -2.72 -0.94 1.45
N CYS A 56 -3.16 -1.29 2.64
CA CYS A 56 -4.55 -1.63 2.90
C CYS A 56 -4.94 -1.19 4.31
N PRO A 57 -6.23 -1.11 4.64
CA PRO A 57 -6.62 -0.89 6.03
C PRO A 57 -6.14 -2.05 6.89
N LEU A 58 -5.68 -1.76 8.10
CA LEU A 58 -5.11 -2.78 8.99
C LEU A 58 -6.06 -3.96 9.22
N ASN A 59 -7.35 -3.71 9.28
CA ASN A 59 -8.37 -4.74 9.48
C ASN A 59 -8.38 -5.80 8.38
N PHE A 60 -7.86 -5.47 7.21
CA PHE A 60 -7.88 -6.36 6.04
C PHE A 60 -6.49 -6.84 5.65
N LYS A 61 -5.50 -6.59 6.48
CA LYS A 61 -4.11 -7.01 6.18
C LYS A 61 -4.02 -8.52 5.95
N ASN A 62 -4.76 -9.31 6.70
CA ASN A 62 -4.74 -10.76 6.59
C ASN A 62 -5.31 -11.30 5.27
N MET A 63 -6.02 -10.47 4.49
CA MET A 63 -6.47 -10.88 3.16
C MET A 63 -5.31 -11.03 2.18
N PHE A 64 -4.16 -10.44 2.50
CA PHE A 64 -2.99 -10.43 1.62
C PHE A 64 -1.88 -11.38 2.09
N THR A 65 -2.20 -12.33 2.97
CA THR A 65 -1.20 -13.29 3.50
C THR A 65 -0.50 -14.09 2.40
N ASP A 66 -1.23 -14.48 1.37
CA ASP A 66 -0.65 -15.24 0.26
C ASP A 66 0.40 -14.43 -0.48
N ALA A 67 0.11 -13.15 -0.73
CA ALA A 67 1.06 -12.24 -1.37
C ALA A 67 2.28 -12.01 -0.47
N GLU A 68 2.06 -11.84 0.82
CA GLU A 68 3.14 -11.67 1.79
C GLU A 68 4.09 -12.87 1.77
N LYS A 69 3.56 -14.08 1.70
CA LYS A 69 4.35 -15.31 1.59
C LYS A 69 5.21 -15.36 0.33
N LYS A 70 4.77 -14.67 -0.71
CA LYS A 70 5.50 -14.60 -1.99
C LYS A 70 6.52 -13.46 -2.04
N GLY A 71 6.68 -12.73 -0.95
CA GLY A 71 7.68 -11.68 -0.83
C GLY A 71 7.15 -10.25 -1.00
N VAL A 72 5.85 -10.09 -1.21
CA VAL A 72 5.24 -8.75 -1.30
C VAL A 72 5.12 -8.17 0.12
N LYS A 73 5.50 -6.92 0.29
CA LYS A 73 5.37 -6.23 1.58
C LYS A 73 3.94 -5.72 1.75
N ILE A 74 3.29 -6.11 2.83
CA ILE A 74 1.91 -5.73 3.11
C ILE A 74 1.90 -4.71 4.25
N CYS A 75 1.40 -3.52 3.96
CA CYS A 75 1.35 -2.42 4.92
C CYS A 75 -0.09 -2.17 5.34
N GLY A 76 -0.45 -2.59 6.55
CA GLY A 76 -1.77 -2.33 7.11
C GLY A 76 -1.80 -0.98 7.83
N MET A 77 -2.68 -0.09 7.42
CA MET A 77 -2.79 1.24 7.98
C MET A 77 -3.96 1.33 8.95
N LYS A 78 -3.71 1.83 10.15
CA LYS A 78 -4.76 2.12 11.13
C LYS A 78 -5.56 3.34 10.69
N ASN A 79 -4.87 4.35 10.19
CA ASN A 79 -5.50 5.54 9.62
C ASN A 79 -5.07 5.67 8.16
N VAL A 80 -5.96 5.31 7.26
CA VAL A 80 -5.67 5.29 5.82
C VAL A 80 -5.45 6.69 5.25
N LEU A 81 -5.75 7.72 6.01
CA LEU A 81 -5.53 9.11 5.59
C LEU A 81 -4.22 9.70 6.14
N SER A 82 -3.42 8.91 6.87
CA SER A 82 -2.19 9.39 7.48
C SER A 82 -0.98 9.10 6.58
N ASP A 83 -0.41 10.13 6.01
CA ASP A 83 0.84 10.01 5.25
C ASP A 83 2.03 9.68 6.16
N LYS A 84 1.99 10.12 7.42
CA LYS A 84 3.03 9.79 8.39
C LYS A 84 3.07 8.30 8.70
N GLU A 85 1.91 7.69 8.84
CA GLU A 85 1.81 6.24 9.05
C GLU A 85 2.34 5.49 7.82
N ALA A 86 2.01 5.95 6.63
CA ALA A 86 2.52 5.35 5.40
C ALA A 86 4.04 5.44 5.34
N GLN A 87 4.62 6.56 5.75
CA GLN A 87 6.08 6.72 5.81
C GLN A 87 6.71 5.70 6.78
N ALA A 88 6.12 5.55 7.97
CA ALA A 88 6.63 4.60 8.96
C ALA A 88 6.60 3.17 8.42
N LEU A 89 5.51 2.80 7.76
CA LEU A 89 5.35 1.47 7.18
C LEU A 89 6.34 1.21 6.05
N LEU A 90 6.61 2.20 5.22
CA LEU A 90 7.61 2.10 4.16
C LEU A 90 9.01 1.88 4.73
N LYS A 91 9.33 2.55 5.83
CA LYS A 91 10.61 2.36 6.51
C LYS A 91 10.71 0.96 7.11
N GLU A 92 9.67 0.48 7.75
CA GLU A 92 9.62 -0.87 8.31
C GLU A 92 9.76 -1.95 7.23
N ALA A 93 9.21 -1.69 6.06
CA ALA A 93 9.28 -2.63 4.93
C ALA A 93 10.65 -2.62 4.24
N GLY A 94 11.51 -1.66 4.57
CA GLY A 94 12.86 -1.58 4.00
C GLY A 94 12.96 -0.77 2.71
N PHE A 95 11.92 -0.05 2.34
CA PHE A 95 11.95 0.79 1.13
C PHE A 95 12.58 2.15 1.37
N ALA A 96 12.73 2.55 2.64
CA ALA A 96 13.36 3.81 3.02
C ALA A 96 14.13 3.63 4.32
N GLU A 97 15.06 4.52 4.58
CA GLU A 97 15.86 4.52 5.80
C GLU A 97 15.22 5.34 6.93
#